data_046e4fec71944d3deab22c50910bb3c0
#
_entry.id   046e4fec71944d3deab22c50910bb3c0
#
_cell.length_a   1.000
_cell.length_b   1.000
_cell.length_c   1.000
_cell.angle_alpha   90.00
_cell.angle_beta   90.00
_cell.angle_gamma   90.00
#
_symmetry.space_group_name_H-M   'P 1'
#
loop_
_entity.id
_entity.type
_entity.pdbx_description
1 polymer ?
#
loop_
_entity_poly.entity_id
_entity_poly.type
_entity_poly.pdbx_seq_one_letter_code
_entity_poly.pdbx_strand_id
1 'polypeptide(L)'
;MLLPKRVKYRRVHRGRMTGKAYRGSKVAYGDFGLQATEPAWITSNQIEAARIAMTRYTKRFGKVWIKIFPDKPVTKKPAETRMGSGKGAPEYWVAVVKPGRVMFEIGGVAEETAREAMRLAANKLPIKCKFVKKEETGGEQS
;
A
#
# COMPACT_ATOMS: atom_id res chain seq x y z
N MET A 1 2.94 -9.93 -9.66
CA MET A 1 1.77 -9.54 -8.87
C MET A 1 1.82 -10.17 -7.49
N LEU A 2 1.49 -9.38 -6.50
CA LEU A 2 1.53 -9.88 -5.13
C LEU A 2 0.26 -10.63 -4.80
N LEU A 3 0.40 -11.86 -4.34
CA LEU A 3 -0.73 -12.68 -3.96
C LEU A 3 -0.42 -13.39 -2.66
N PRO A 4 -1.44 -13.66 -1.84
CA PRO A 4 -1.21 -14.45 -0.63
C PRO A 4 -0.84 -15.87 -0.99
N LYS A 5 0.08 -16.44 -0.26
CA LYS A 5 0.47 -17.83 -0.49
C LYS A 5 -0.66 -18.78 -0.13
N ARG A 6 -1.45 -18.40 0.85
CA ARG A 6 -2.51 -19.24 1.33
C ARG A 6 -3.72 -18.41 1.65
N VAL A 7 -4.87 -18.87 1.26
CA VAL A 7 -6.11 -18.15 1.48
C VAL A 7 -7.03 -19.01 2.32
N LYS A 8 -7.39 -18.54 3.50
CA LYS A 8 -8.30 -19.26 4.36
C LYS A 8 -9.70 -19.22 3.79
N TYR A 9 -10.11 -18.06 3.32
CA TYR A 9 -11.41 -17.91 2.69
C TYR A 9 -11.21 -17.31 1.33
N ARG A 10 -11.93 -17.81 0.36
CA ARG A 10 -11.79 -17.28 -0.98
C ARG A 10 -12.54 -15.99 -1.16
N ARG A 11 -13.52 -15.73 -0.34
CA ARG A 11 -14.30 -14.51 -0.42
C ARG A 11 -14.45 -13.95 0.97
N VAL A 12 -14.44 -12.63 1.06
CA VAL A 12 -14.64 -11.96 2.32
C VAL A 12 -15.67 -10.87 2.11
N HIS A 13 -16.35 -10.53 3.18
CA HIS A 13 -17.33 -9.46 3.10
C HIS A 13 -16.60 -8.13 3.09
N ARG A 14 -17.24 -7.14 2.46
CA ARG A 14 -16.69 -5.81 2.45
C ARG A 14 -16.73 -5.26 3.88
N GLY A 15 -15.58 -4.86 4.37
CA GLY A 15 -15.49 -4.32 5.71
C GLY A 15 -15.64 -2.82 5.70
N ARG A 16 -15.63 -2.27 6.90
CA ARG A 16 -15.67 -0.84 7.05
C ARG A 16 -14.28 -0.28 6.86
N MET A 17 -14.21 0.88 6.21
CA MET A 17 -12.94 1.55 5.99
C MET A 17 -12.87 2.80 6.85
N THR A 18 -13.22 2.65 8.13
CA THR A 18 -13.21 3.77 9.05
C THR A 18 -12.10 3.58 10.07
N GLY A 19 -11.80 4.64 10.80
CA GLY A 19 -10.78 4.60 11.82
C GLY A 19 -9.41 4.90 11.27
N LYS A 20 -8.45 4.91 12.14
CA LYS A 20 -7.07 5.19 11.80
C LYS A 20 -6.23 3.96 12.06
N ALA A 21 -5.11 3.89 11.38
CA ALA A 21 -4.18 2.79 11.60
C ALA A 21 -3.47 2.99 12.93
N TYR A 22 -3.49 1.95 13.76
CA TYR A 22 -2.70 1.98 14.98
C TYR A 22 -1.35 1.35 14.76
N ARG A 23 -1.32 0.31 13.93
CA ARG A 23 -0.06 -0.34 13.61
C ARG A 23 0.36 0.10 12.22
N GLY A 24 1.67 0.21 12.03
CA GLY A 24 2.18 0.60 10.75
C GLY A 24 2.03 2.08 10.48
N SER A 25 1.87 2.89 11.51
CA SER A 25 1.73 4.33 11.34
C SER A 25 3.05 5.07 11.39
N LYS A 26 4.13 4.37 11.65
CA LYS A 26 5.46 4.98 11.73
C LYS A 26 6.42 4.25 10.83
N VAL A 27 7.44 4.97 10.37
CA VAL A 27 8.50 4.37 9.57
C VAL A 27 9.33 3.47 10.48
N ALA A 28 9.48 2.22 10.08
CA ALA A 28 10.13 1.23 10.92
C ALA A 28 11.50 0.80 10.42
N TYR A 29 11.62 0.53 9.13
CA TYR A 29 12.85 -0.03 8.58
C TYR A 29 13.66 0.96 7.77
N GLY A 30 13.01 1.82 7.02
CA GLY A 30 13.70 2.78 6.20
C GLY A 30 13.94 4.09 6.93
N ASP A 31 14.32 5.11 6.18
CA ASP A 31 14.51 6.45 6.72
C ASP A 31 13.32 7.33 6.43
N PHE A 32 12.58 7.03 5.39
CA PHE A 32 11.44 7.82 4.93
C PHE A 32 10.30 6.90 4.54
N GLY A 33 9.10 7.42 4.55
CA GLY A 33 7.94 6.62 4.21
C GLY A 33 6.88 7.41 3.47
N LEU A 34 5.96 6.67 2.88
CA LEU A 34 4.79 7.23 2.22
C LEU A 34 3.57 6.79 3.01
N GLN A 35 2.89 7.75 3.61
CA GLN A 35 1.79 7.48 4.52
C GLN A 35 0.47 7.84 3.87
N ALA A 36 -0.51 6.97 4.06
CA ALA A 36 -1.85 7.22 3.53
C ALA A 36 -2.54 8.27 4.37
N THR A 37 -3.22 9.20 3.72
CA THR A 37 -4.01 10.21 4.42
C THR A 37 -5.51 9.95 4.26
N GLU A 38 -5.88 8.97 3.46
CA GLU A 38 -7.27 8.60 3.22
C GLU A 38 -7.40 7.09 3.27
N PRO A 39 -8.59 6.58 3.55
CA PRO A 39 -8.78 5.14 3.46
C PRO A 39 -8.90 4.72 2.01
N ALA A 40 -8.42 3.54 1.68
CA ALA A 40 -8.52 3.04 0.31
C ALA A 40 -8.28 1.55 0.23
N TRP A 41 -8.74 0.98 -0.87
CA TRP A 41 -8.36 -0.36 -1.28
C TRP A 41 -7.33 -0.19 -2.39
N ILE A 42 -6.15 -0.71 -2.17
CA ILE A 42 -5.05 -0.57 -3.11
C ILE A 42 -4.77 -1.93 -3.74
N THR A 43 -4.87 -1.98 -5.06
CA THR A 43 -4.74 -3.26 -5.76
C THR A 43 -3.27 -3.67 -5.85
N SER A 44 -3.05 -4.96 -6.07
CA SER A 44 -1.69 -5.47 -6.22
C SER A 44 -0.98 -4.79 -7.39
N ASN A 45 -1.71 -4.47 -8.45
CA ASN A 45 -1.11 -3.79 -9.59
C ASN A 45 -0.65 -2.38 -9.23
N GLN A 46 -1.45 -1.68 -8.40
CA GLN A 46 -1.07 -0.34 -7.96
C GLN A 46 0.16 -0.39 -7.05
N ILE A 47 0.20 -1.38 -6.16
CA ILE A 47 1.35 -1.54 -5.28
C ILE A 47 2.61 -1.80 -6.11
N GLU A 48 2.51 -2.67 -7.09
CA GLU A 48 3.65 -2.99 -7.92
C GLU A 48 4.08 -1.80 -8.77
N ALA A 49 3.13 -1.05 -9.30
CA ALA A 49 3.44 0.13 -10.08
C ALA A 49 4.17 1.18 -9.24
N ALA A 50 3.74 1.36 -8.00
CA ALA A 50 4.38 2.32 -7.09
C ALA A 50 5.81 1.87 -6.79
N ARG A 51 6.00 0.58 -6.52
CA ARG A 51 7.33 0.05 -6.23
C ARG A 51 8.26 0.27 -7.42
N ILE A 52 7.78 -0.01 -8.62
CA ILE A 52 8.59 0.15 -9.81
C ILE A 52 8.96 1.62 -10.01
N ALA A 53 8.02 2.52 -9.77
CA ALA A 53 8.30 3.95 -9.93
C ALA A 53 9.43 4.39 -9.00
N MET A 54 9.39 3.93 -7.74
CA MET A 54 10.42 4.28 -6.78
C MET A 54 11.78 3.71 -7.18
N THR A 55 11.82 2.43 -7.50
CA THR A 55 13.11 1.80 -7.81
C THR A 55 13.70 2.34 -9.10
N ARG A 56 12.86 2.70 -10.05
CA ARG A 56 13.34 3.24 -11.30
C ARG A 56 13.95 4.61 -11.10
N TYR A 57 13.33 5.43 -10.27
CA TYR A 57 13.85 6.77 -10.01
C TYR A 57 15.19 6.71 -9.29
N THR A 58 15.30 5.84 -8.29
CA THR A 58 16.52 5.75 -7.51
C THR A 58 17.59 4.94 -8.23
N LYS A 59 17.28 4.36 -9.39
CA LYS A 59 18.20 3.53 -10.14
C LYS A 59 18.74 2.39 -9.29
N ARG A 60 17.87 1.91 -8.40
CA ARG A 60 18.17 0.79 -7.52
C ARG A 60 19.18 1.09 -6.42
N PHE A 61 19.45 2.36 -6.18
CA PHE A 61 20.19 2.74 -4.99
C PHE A 61 19.24 2.72 -3.82
N GLY A 62 19.80 2.37 -2.66
CA GLY A 62 18.98 2.30 -1.48
C GLY A 62 18.10 1.05 -1.48
N LYS A 63 17.15 1.05 -0.58
CA LYS A 63 16.27 -0.10 -0.40
C LYS A 63 14.84 0.37 -0.20
N VAL A 64 13.90 -0.39 -0.76
CA VAL A 64 12.47 -0.09 -0.65
C VAL A 64 11.80 -1.22 0.09
N TRP A 65 10.94 -0.87 1.05
CA TRP A 65 10.13 -1.86 1.76
C TRP A 65 8.68 -1.60 1.43
N ILE A 66 7.94 -2.66 1.10
CA ILE A 66 6.51 -2.59 0.90
C ILE A 66 5.86 -3.05 2.19
N LYS A 67 5.11 -2.16 2.83
CA LYS A 67 4.56 -2.43 4.15
C LYS A 67 3.08 -2.82 4.13
N ILE A 68 2.48 -2.92 2.97
CA ILE A 68 1.10 -3.36 2.82
C ILE A 68 1.08 -4.57 1.90
N PHE A 69 0.08 -5.41 2.08
CA PHE A 69 -0.01 -6.62 1.28
C PHE A 69 -1.45 -6.80 0.82
N PRO A 70 -1.66 -7.16 -0.44
CA PRO A 70 -3.02 -7.32 -0.98
C PRO A 70 -3.57 -8.69 -0.61
N ASP A 71 -4.15 -8.79 0.58
CA ASP A 71 -4.66 -10.05 1.07
C ASP A 71 -6.18 -10.17 1.05
N LYS A 72 -6.88 -9.15 0.57
CA LYS A 72 -8.33 -9.20 0.49
C LYS A 72 -8.77 -9.46 -0.94
N PRO A 73 -9.51 -10.55 -1.19
CA PRO A 73 -9.98 -10.81 -2.55
C PRO A 73 -11.20 -9.96 -2.87
N VAL A 74 -11.27 -9.49 -4.10
CA VAL A 74 -12.40 -8.71 -4.58
C VAL A 74 -12.97 -9.43 -5.79
N THR A 75 -14.27 -9.66 -5.74
CA THR A 75 -14.98 -10.33 -6.81
C THR A 75 -15.60 -9.28 -7.70
N LYS A 76 -15.36 -9.38 -8.99
CA LYS A 76 -15.95 -8.47 -9.94
C LYS A 76 -17.12 -9.16 -10.60
N LYS A 77 -18.28 -8.53 -10.57
CA LYS A 77 -19.43 -9.11 -11.19
C LYS A 77 -19.36 -8.86 -12.69
N PRO A 78 -19.41 -9.90 -13.50
CA PRO A 78 -19.36 -9.69 -14.94
C PRO A 78 -20.60 -8.93 -15.40
N ALA A 79 -20.45 -8.15 -16.44
CA ALA A 79 -21.55 -7.39 -16.97
C ALA A 79 -22.66 -8.30 -17.42
N GLU A 80 -22.34 -9.48 -17.86
CA GLU A 80 -23.30 -10.43 -18.31
C GLU A 80 -23.68 -11.47 -17.35
N THR A 81 -23.43 -11.25 -16.10
CA THR A 81 -23.78 -12.23 -15.11
C THR A 81 -25.25 -12.51 -15.16
N ARG A 82 -25.59 -13.75 -15.29
CA ARG A 82 -26.92 -14.15 -15.30
C ARG A 82 -27.19 -14.89 -14.11
N MET A 83 -28.35 -14.76 -13.75
CA MET A 83 -28.86 -15.49 -12.84
C MET A 83 -28.24 -16.62 -12.35
N GLY A 84 -28.23 -16.86 -11.20
CA GLY A 84 -27.84 -18.06 -10.61
C GLY A 84 -26.41 -18.37 -10.56
N SER A 85 -25.62 -17.62 -11.17
CA SER A 85 -24.23 -17.98 -11.17
C SER A 85 -23.58 -17.71 -9.83
N GLY A 86 -24.24 -17.02 -8.95
CA GLY A 86 -23.68 -16.77 -7.66
C GLY A 86 -22.42 -15.91 -7.73
N LYS A 87 -21.58 -16.02 -6.72
CA LYS A 87 -20.35 -15.25 -6.67
C LYS A 87 -19.30 -15.94 -7.50
N GLY A 88 -18.59 -15.17 -8.27
CA GLY A 88 -17.50 -15.70 -9.04
C GLY A 88 -16.25 -15.85 -8.22
N ALA A 89 -15.19 -16.30 -8.83
CA ALA A 89 -13.88 -16.34 -8.19
C ALA A 89 -13.36 -14.92 -7.99
N PRO A 90 -12.45 -14.74 -7.06
CA PRO A 90 -11.84 -13.42 -6.89
C PRO A 90 -11.17 -12.98 -8.17
N GLU A 91 -11.41 -11.72 -8.55
CA GLU A 91 -10.81 -11.17 -9.75
C GLU A 91 -9.47 -10.55 -9.46
N TYR A 92 -9.32 -9.96 -8.30
CA TYR A 92 -8.08 -9.31 -7.95
C TYR A 92 -7.99 -9.19 -6.44
N TRP A 93 -6.82 -8.80 -5.98
CA TRP A 93 -6.54 -8.71 -4.57
C TRP A 93 -6.19 -7.28 -4.21
N VAL A 94 -6.61 -6.85 -3.03
CA VAL A 94 -6.36 -5.49 -2.57
C VAL A 94 -5.85 -5.49 -1.14
N ALA A 95 -5.11 -4.46 -0.81
CA ALA A 95 -4.75 -4.16 0.56
C ALA A 95 -5.74 -3.10 1.06
N VAL A 96 -6.31 -3.33 2.23
CA VAL A 96 -7.20 -2.37 2.86
C VAL A 96 -6.34 -1.44 3.70
N VAL A 97 -6.31 -0.17 3.34
CA VAL A 97 -5.43 0.80 3.99
C VAL A 97 -6.25 1.84 4.70
N LYS A 98 -5.90 2.10 5.95
CA LYS A 98 -6.55 3.12 6.76
C LYS A 98 -5.68 4.37 6.83
N PRO A 99 -6.29 5.54 7.09
CA PRO A 99 -5.49 6.76 7.20
C PRO A 99 -4.42 6.60 8.28
N GLY A 100 -3.24 7.09 7.98
CA GLY A 100 -2.11 6.98 8.91
C GLY A 100 -1.18 5.83 8.63
N ARG A 101 -1.58 4.88 7.78
CA ARG A 101 -0.74 3.73 7.50
C ARG A 101 0.44 4.13 6.63
N VAL A 102 1.65 3.74 7.03
CA VAL A 102 2.83 3.88 6.18
C VAL A 102 2.83 2.71 5.22
N MET A 103 2.68 2.99 3.95
CA MET A 103 2.53 1.94 2.94
C MET A 103 3.85 1.49 2.36
N PHE A 104 4.78 2.41 2.19
CA PHE A 104 6.08 2.12 1.61
C PHE A 104 7.14 2.84 2.42
N GLU A 105 8.34 2.26 2.46
CA GLU A 105 9.47 2.90 3.11
C GLU A 105 10.66 2.84 2.17
N ILE A 106 11.55 3.80 2.31
CA ILE A 106 12.76 3.85 1.52
C ILE A 106 13.90 4.29 2.41
N GLY A 107 15.08 3.72 2.20
CA GLY A 107 16.24 4.10 2.97
C GLY A 107 17.48 4.01 2.11
N GLY A 108 18.57 4.58 2.61
CA GLY A 108 19.83 4.54 1.90
C GLY A 108 19.96 5.55 0.79
N VAL A 109 19.09 6.56 0.77
CA VAL A 109 19.14 7.63 -0.23
C VAL A 109 18.94 8.96 0.49
N ALA A 110 19.32 10.04 -0.17
CA ALA A 110 19.14 11.37 0.38
C ALA A 110 17.66 11.73 0.45
N GLU A 111 17.32 12.64 1.34
CA GLU A 111 15.92 13.02 1.52
C GLU A 111 15.32 13.56 0.23
N GLU A 112 16.04 14.36 -0.53
CA GLU A 112 15.53 14.90 -1.77
C GLU A 112 15.17 13.80 -2.75
N THR A 113 16.03 12.80 -2.85
CA THR A 113 15.80 11.67 -3.72
C THR A 113 14.59 10.89 -3.24
N ALA A 114 14.49 10.70 -1.92
CA ALA A 114 13.37 9.96 -1.36
C ALA A 114 12.05 10.70 -1.60
N ARG A 115 12.03 12.02 -1.45
CA ARG A 115 10.81 12.79 -1.68
C ARG A 115 10.32 12.64 -3.10
N GLU A 116 11.23 12.72 -4.06
CA GLU A 116 10.82 12.59 -5.45
C GLU A 116 10.38 11.17 -5.77
N ALA A 117 11.10 10.17 -5.26
CA ALA A 117 10.71 8.78 -5.48
C ALA A 117 9.31 8.52 -4.93
N MET A 118 9.02 9.05 -3.72
CA MET A 118 7.71 8.86 -3.12
C MET A 118 6.63 9.63 -3.85
N ARG A 119 6.95 10.79 -4.40
CA ARG A 119 5.99 11.54 -5.20
C ARG A 119 5.58 10.74 -6.44
N LEU A 120 6.55 10.12 -7.09
CA LEU A 120 6.26 9.30 -8.26
C LEU A 120 5.45 8.08 -7.89
N ALA A 121 5.76 7.48 -6.74
CA ALA A 121 4.99 6.33 -6.28
C ALA A 121 3.55 6.74 -5.97
N ALA A 122 3.36 7.89 -5.33
CA ALA A 122 2.02 8.35 -4.97
C ALA A 122 1.15 8.55 -6.20
N ASN A 123 1.75 8.94 -7.32
CA ASN A 123 0.98 9.11 -8.55
C ASN A 123 0.38 7.80 -9.06
N LYS A 124 0.88 6.66 -8.60
CA LYS A 124 0.35 5.36 -9.00
C LYS A 124 -0.71 4.84 -8.05
N LEU A 125 -0.96 5.57 -6.99
CA LEU A 125 -1.91 5.14 -5.97
C LEU A 125 -3.20 5.95 -6.08
N PRO A 126 -4.33 5.39 -5.65
CA PRO A 126 -5.63 6.05 -5.82
C PRO A 126 -5.98 7.07 -4.75
N ILE A 127 -5.05 7.36 -3.84
CA ILE A 127 -5.34 8.24 -2.71
C ILE A 127 -4.23 9.25 -2.53
N LYS A 128 -4.52 10.24 -1.72
CA LYS A 128 -3.53 11.22 -1.35
C LYS A 128 -2.63 10.63 -0.29
N CYS A 129 -1.37 10.98 -0.36
CA CYS A 129 -0.35 10.43 0.51
C CYS A 129 0.51 11.56 1.05
N LYS A 130 1.23 11.24 2.12
CA LYS A 130 2.10 12.18 2.78
C LYS A 130 3.48 11.57 2.92
N PHE A 131 4.51 12.37 2.65
CA PHE A 131 5.88 11.96 2.87
C PHE A 131 6.19 12.11 4.36
N VAL A 132 6.72 11.07 4.97
CA VAL A 132 7.04 11.11 6.39
C VAL A 132 8.46 10.63 6.61
N LYS A 133 9.07 11.07 7.70
CA LYS A 133 10.41 10.68 8.07
C LYS A 133 10.36 9.77 9.27
N LYS A 134 11.39 8.97 9.43
CA LYS A 134 11.50 8.12 10.59
C LYS A 134 11.68 9.00 11.82
N GLU A 135 10.93 8.69 12.87
CA GLU A 135 11.04 9.45 14.09
C GLU A 135 12.34 9.10 14.80
N GLU A 136 12.96 10.12 15.39
CA GLU A 136 14.18 9.87 16.11
C GLU A 136 13.85 9.27 17.45
N THR A 137 14.62 8.29 17.84
CA THR A 137 14.43 7.69 19.14
C THR A 137 14.93 8.63 20.21
N GLY A 138 14.29 8.61 21.31
CA GLY A 138 14.67 9.46 22.41
C GLY A 138 14.24 10.88 22.18
N GLY A 139 13.66 11.08 21.24
CA GLY A 139 13.35 12.34 20.87
C GLY A 139 12.08 12.92 21.30
N GLU A 140 12.19 12.83 21.25
CA GLU A 140 11.46 13.20 21.29
C GLU A 140 10.62 13.45 20.94
N GLN A 141 10.19 13.47 20.84
CA GLN A 141 9.50 13.56 20.52
C GLN A 141 8.71 13.85 20.68
N SER A 142 8.43 14.05 20.81
CA SER A 142 7.74 14.18 20.91
C SER A 142 6.92 14.33 20.68
#